data_254789f18b8717fe638e66bd6d154f95
#
_entry.id   254789f18b8717fe638e66bd6d154f95
#
_cell.length_a   1.000
_cell.length_b   1.000
_cell.length_c   1.000
_cell.angle_alpha   90.00
_cell.angle_beta   90.00
_cell.angle_gamma   90.00
#
_symmetry.space_group_name_H-M   'P 1'
#
loop_
_entity.id
_entity.type
_entity.pdbx_description
1 polymer ?
#
loop_
_entity_poly.entity_id
_entity_poly.type
_entity_poly.pdbx_seq_one_letter_code
_entity_poly.pdbx_strand_id
1 'polypeptide(L)'
;MGLTGIQIFKMTPKKNCKECGCPTCMAFAMKVAQGALEISKCPHMSDEALAELSEATAPPMKTIKVGAGDNEYTLGGETVLFRHEKTFVSKTRYAVALCTCMDDAAVDAKLAELQKVDYERIGERMFVEVIYVNYEEGSDKDRYVEMVKKAAATGRTLVLGCTDVEVAKAALEVCKDGKPVLNGATAANYEAMNEVATAAGVVLGVAGADLNEIYDTVSALEKAGNKNLVIDATGASVKEAYGNAVQIRRAALKDQDRTFGYPTIVNLAKVAHGDRNLQQALASLFTVKYGSIVVMETLDYAEALPLFGLRQNVFTDPQKPMKVEPGVYPLNGADENSICLTTVDFA
;
A
#
# COMPACT_ATOMS: atom_id res chain seq x y z
N MET A 1 13.64 -15.22 13.63
CA MET A 1 14.41 -16.10 12.72
C MET A 1 13.42 -16.98 11.96
N GLY A 2 13.40 -16.91 10.63
CA GLY A 2 12.55 -17.79 9.83
C GLY A 2 12.90 -19.26 10.07
N LEU A 3 11.90 -20.13 9.93
CA LEU A 3 12.07 -21.57 10.09
C LEU A 3 13.08 -22.11 9.04
N THR A 4 14.00 -22.93 9.51
CA THR A 4 14.93 -23.63 8.60
C THR A 4 14.19 -24.74 7.83
N GLY A 5 14.66 -25.07 6.62
CA GLY A 5 14.07 -26.17 5.84
C GLY A 5 14.00 -27.50 6.62
N ILE A 6 14.92 -27.75 7.57
CA ILE A 6 14.89 -28.93 8.43
C ILE A 6 13.74 -28.88 9.44
N GLN A 7 13.44 -27.70 10.00
CA GLN A 7 12.31 -27.54 10.91
C GLN A 7 10.98 -27.73 10.17
N ILE A 8 10.84 -27.13 9.01
CA ILE A 8 9.66 -27.30 8.14
C ILE A 8 9.52 -28.78 7.74
N PHE A 9 10.63 -29.45 7.37
CA PHE A 9 10.60 -30.85 6.99
C PHE A 9 10.08 -31.76 8.11
N LYS A 10 10.39 -31.49 9.37
CA LYS A 10 9.89 -32.26 10.52
C LYS A 10 8.37 -32.28 10.61
N MET A 11 7.70 -31.23 10.15
CA MET A 11 6.26 -31.04 10.16
C MET A 11 5.58 -31.52 8.88
N THR A 12 6.36 -31.89 7.84
CA THR A 12 5.79 -32.46 6.61
C THR A 12 5.33 -33.90 6.81
N PRO A 13 4.36 -34.38 6.01
CA PRO A 13 3.87 -35.78 6.10
C PRO A 13 4.89 -36.83 5.67
N LYS A 14 6.05 -36.45 5.15
CA LYS A 14 7.18 -37.30 4.72
C LYS A 14 6.81 -38.39 3.69
N LYS A 15 5.67 -38.23 2.99
CA LYS A 15 5.16 -39.22 2.00
C LYS A 15 5.93 -39.24 0.70
N ASN A 16 6.67 -38.16 0.37
CA ASN A 16 7.38 -37.99 -0.91
C ASN A 16 6.49 -38.26 -2.16
N CYS A 17 5.21 -37.92 -2.09
CA CYS A 17 4.19 -38.20 -3.12
C CYS A 17 4.39 -37.43 -4.42
N LYS A 18 5.19 -36.35 -4.41
CA LYS A 18 5.49 -35.44 -5.55
C LYS A 18 4.29 -34.58 -6.00
N GLU A 19 3.15 -34.66 -5.38
CA GLU A 19 1.94 -33.90 -5.76
C GLU A 19 2.10 -32.38 -5.62
N CYS A 20 2.97 -31.92 -4.71
CA CYS A 20 3.35 -30.51 -4.59
C CYS A 20 4.35 -30.04 -5.68
N GLY A 21 4.70 -30.88 -6.67
CA GLY A 21 5.67 -30.58 -7.71
C GLY A 21 7.15 -30.65 -7.27
N CYS A 22 7.42 -31.15 -6.06
CA CYS A 22 8.77 -31.35 -5.56
C CYS A 22 9.12 -32.85 -5.49
N PRO A 23 10.38 -33.23 -5.78
CA PRO A 23 10.78 -34.65 -5.82
C PRO A 23 10.70 -35.31 -4.44
N THR A 24 10.89 -34.55 -3.35
CA THR A 24 10.85 -35.05 -1.98
C THR A 24 10.25 -33.99 -1.06
N CYS A 25 9.72 -34.40 0.10
CA CYS A 25 9.24 -33.46 1.13
C CYS A 25 10.38 -32.59 1.69
N MET A 26 11.62 -33.05 1.70
CA MET A 26 12.79 -32.23 2.04
C MET A 26 13.02 -31.10 1.02
N ALA A 27 12.96 -31.41 -0.29
CA ALA A 27 13.09 -30.41 -1.34
C ALA A 27 11.95 -29.38 -1.30
N PHE A 28 10.73 -29.82 -0.97
CA PHE A 28 9.60 -28.94 -0.71
C PHE A 28 9.88 -28.01 0.49
N ALA A 29 10.29 -28.57 1.63
CA ALA A 29 10.58 -27.81 2.83
C ALA A 29 11.70 -26.77 2.63
N MET A 30 12.74 -27.10 1.87
CA MET A 30 13.83 -26.17 1.52
C MET A 30 13.33 -25.01 0.65
N LYS A 31 12.46 -25.28 -0.34
CA LYS A 31 11.88 -24.24 -1.18
C LYS A 31 10.92 -23.33 -0.40
N VAL A 32 10.16 -23.90 0.54
CA VAL A 32 9.29 -23.11 1.44
C VAL A 32 10.14 -22.22 2.35
N ALA A 33 11.22 -22.75 2.94
CA ALA A 33 12.15 -21.96 3.77
C ALA A 33 12.81 -20.81 2.99
N GLN A 34 12.99 -20.97 1.68
CA GLN A 34 13.54 -19.93 0.79
C GLN A 34 12.46 -18.97 0.26
N GLY A 35 11.19 -19.18 0.64
CA GLY A 35 10.07 -18.38 0.11
C GLY A 35 9.75 -18.62 -1.37
N ALA A 36 10.28 -19.69 -1.96
CA ALA A 36 10.07 -20.03 -3.38
C ALA A 36 8.80 -20.85 -3.63
N LEU A 37 8.19 -21.41 -2.58
CA LEU A 37 6.93 -22.14 -2.61
C LEU A 37 6.11 -21.84 -1.36
N GLU A 38 4.79 -21.79 -1.52
CA GLU A 38 3.87 -21.69 -0.40
C GLU A 38 3.64 -23.06 0.25
N ILE A 39 3.47 -23.04 1.57
CA ILE A 39 3.24 -24.25 2.36
C ILE A 39 1.93 -24.96 1.98
N SER A 40 0.92 -24.21 1.55
CA SER A 40 -0.39 -24.68 1.08
C SER A 40 -0.34 -25.58 -0.15
N LYS A 41 0.79 -25.60 -0.87
CA LYS A 41 0.98 -26.49 -2.03
C LYS A 41 1.07 -27.96 -1.67
N CYS A 42 1.24 -28.31 -0.39
CA CYS A 42 1.25 -29.72 0.03
C CYS A 42 -0.17 -30.18 0.42
N PRO A 43 -0.84 -31.03 -0.36
CA PRO A 43 -2.22 -31.44 -0.08
C PRO A 43 -2.36 -32.39 1.11
N HIS A 44 -1.25 -32.86 1.67
CA HIS A 44 -1.24 -33.82 2.78
C HIS A 44 -0.72 -33.23 4.09
N MET A 45 -0.59 -31.90 4.17
CA MET A 45 -0.24 -31.26 5.43
C MET A 45 -1.44 -31.27 6.36
N SER A 46 -1.21 -31.49 7.65
CA SER A 46 -2.30 -31.33 8.64
C SER A 46 -2.68 -29.86 8.80
N ASP A 47 -3.94 -29.60 9.15
CA ASP A 47 -4.43 -28.23 9.35
C ASP A 47 -3.65 -27.51 10.47
N GLU A 48 -3.27 -28.22 11.52
CA GLU A 48 -2.44 -27.70 12.61
C GLU A 48 -1.04 -27.29 12.10
N ALA A 49 -0.39 -28.18 11.33
CA ALA A 49 0.92 -27.89 10.75
C ALA A 49 0.84 -26.76 9.70
N LEU A 50 -0.24 -26.67 8.94
CA LEU A 50 -0.50 -25.57 8.01
C LEU A 50 -0.64 -24.24 8.75
N ALA A 51 -1.41 -24.19 9.84
CA ALA A 51 -1.60 -22.98 10.63
C ALA A 51 -0.27 -22.51 11.26
N GLU A 52 0.46 -23.42 11.92
CA GLU A 52 1.73 -23.10 12.57
C GLU A 52 2.81 -22.67 11.57
N LEU A 53 2.96 -23.41 10.46
CA LEU A 53 3.95 -23.12 9.43
C LEU A 53 3.58 -21.91 8.59
N SER A 54 2.28 -21.68 8.30
CA SER A 54 1.86 -20.50 7.53
C SER A 54 2.17 -19.22 8.30
N GLU A 55 1.99 -19.22 9.60
CA GLU A 55 2.34 -18.08 10.45
C GLU A 55 3.85 -17.88 10.54
N ALA A 56 4.60 -18.95 10.70
CA ALA A 56 6.06 -18.92 10.83
C ALA A 56 6.83 -18.68 9.51
N THR A 57 6.22 -19.01 8.35
CA THR A 57 6.80 -18.79 7.02
C THR A 57 6.22 -17.59 6.29
N ALA A 58 5.19 -16.96 6.85
CA ALA A 58 4.59 -15.78 6.24
C ALA A 58 5.64 -14.66 6.09
N PRO A 59 5.58 -13.90 4.99
CA PRO A 59 6.49 -12.78 4.79
C PRO A 59 6.49 -11.85 6.00
N PRO A 60 7.64 -11.27 6.36
CA PRO A 60 7.72 -10.34 7.50
C PRO A 60 6.80 -9.13 7.30
N MET A 61 6.64 -8.66 6.09
CA MET A 61 5.62 -7.65 5.77
C MET A 61 4.34 -8.30 5.24
N LYS A 62 3.24 -7.92 5.86
CA LYS A 62 1.90 -8.41 5.53
C LYS A 62 1.41 -7.79 4.23
N THR A 63 0.60 -8.56 3.52
CA THR A 63 -0.07 -8.11 2.30
C THR A 63 -1.49 -7.70 2.62
N ILE A 64 -1.85 -6.46 2.34
CA ILE A 64 -3.17 -5.88 2.60
C ILE A 64 -3.77 -5.44 1.26
N LYS A 65 -5.06 -5.72 1.08
CA LYS A 65 -5.82 -5.28 -0.09
C LYS A 65 -6.71 -4.10 0.26
N VAL A 66 -6.69 -3.08 -0.57
CA VAL A 66 -7.51 -1.86 -0.44
C VAL A 66 -8.24 -1.59 -1.76
N GLY A 67 -9.40 -0.97 -1.69
CA GLY A 67 -10.21 -0.73 -2.88
C GLY A 67 -11.03 -1.94 -3.30
N ALA A 68 -11.77 -1.81 -4.39
CA ALA A 68 -12.65 -2.83 -4.93
C ALA A 68 -12.65 -2.84 -6.47
N GLY A 69 -12.97 -4.01 -7.06
CA GLY A 69 -13.05 -4.18 -8.52
C GLY A 69 -11.73 -3.86 -9.22
N ASP A 70 -11.79 -3.08 -10.30
CA ASP A 70 -10.61 -2.67 -11.07
C ASP A 70 -9.67 -1.73 -10.30
N ASN A 71 -10.13 -1.17 -9.18
CA ASN A 71 -9.36 -0.31 -8.29
C ASN A 71 -9.00 -1.01 -6.97
N GLU A 72 -8.95 -2.36 -6.96
CA GLU A 72 -8.35 -3.12 -5.86
C GLU A 72 -6.83 -3.10 -5.97
N TYR A 73 -6.15 -2.66 -4.93
CA TYR A 73 -4.69 -2.59 -4.87
C TYR A 73 -4.14 -3.43 -3.74
N THR A 74 -3.06 -4.14 -4.05
CA THR A 74 -2.27 -4.88 -3.05
C THR A 74 -1.17 -3.97 -2.51
N LEU A 75 -1.05 -3.89 -1.20
CA LEU A 75 -0.04 -3.14 -0.47
C LEU A 75 0.82 -4.08 0.38
N GLY A 76 2.08 -3.71 0.64
CA GLY A 76 2.98 -4.50 1.48
C GLY A 76 3.56 -5.72 0.78
N GLY A 77 3.86 -6.77 1.55
CA GLY A 77 4.44 -8.02 1.04
C GLY A 77 5.94 -7.94 0.72
N GLU A 78 6.61 -6.86 1.04
CA GLU A 78 8.04 -6.70 0.81
C GLU A 78 8.85 -7.66 1.66
N THR A 79 9.92 -8.20 1.07
CA THR A 79 10.79 -9.19 1.71
C THR A 79 12.22 -8.70 1.88
N VAL A 80 12.59 -7.59 1.25
CA VAL A 80 13.94 -7.03 1.25
C VAL A 80 13.94 -5.53 1.54
N LEU A 81 15.04 -5.04 2.11
CA LEU A 81 15.23 -3.60 2.36
C LEU A 81 15.67 -2.84 1.11
N PHE A 82 16.42 -3.49 0.24
CA PHE A 82 17.07 -2.83 -0.88
C PHE A 82 16.68 -3.51 -2.20
N ARG A 83 16.40 -2.70 -3.21
CA ARG A 83 15.99 -3.15 -4.53
C ARG A 83 17.01 -4.09 -5.20
N HIS A 84 18.30 -3.91 -4.96
CA HIS A 84 19.34 -4.76 -5.55
C HIS A 84 19.36 -6.18 -5.00
N GLU A 85 18.72 -6.43 -3.86
CA GLU A 85 18.60 -7.78 -3.29
C GLU A 85 17.50 -8.59 -4.00
N LYS A 86 16.39 -7.91 -4.33
CA LYS A 86 15.25 -8.53 -5.03
C LYS A 86 14.29 -7.43 -5.52
N THR A 87 13.49 -7.73 -6.54
CA THR A 87 12.40 -6.87 -7.00
C THR A 87 11.45 -6.52 -5.87
N PHE A 88 11.03 -5.27 -5.77
CA PHE A 88 9.96 -4.85 -4.89
C PHE A 88 8.62 -5.39 -5.36
N VAL A 89 7.72 -5.70 -4.42
CA VAL A 89 6.49 -6.46 -4.69
C VAL A 89 5.32 -5.56 -5.03
N SER A 90 4.97 -4.63 -4.14
CA SER A 90 3.77 -3.80 -4.27
C SER A 90 4.13 -2.37 -4.59
N LYS A 91 3.64 -1.89 -5.75
CA LYS A 91 3.89 -0.52 -6.21
C LYS A 91 3.31 0.50 -5.24
N THR A 92 4.06 1.56 -4.98
CA THR A 92 3.56 2.74 -4.26
C THR A 92 2.32 3.30 -4.95
N ARG A 93 1.26 3.61 -4.19
CA ARG A 93 0.05 4.26 -4.67
C ARG A 93 0.09 5.74 -4.31
N TYR A 94 -0.27 6.58 -5.27
CA TYR A 94 -0.34 8.02 -5.04
C TYR A 94 -1.76 8.43 -4.74
N ALA A 95 -1.89 9.22 -3.67
CA ALA A 95 -3.13 9.81 -3.25
C ALA A 95 -3.07 11.34 -3.34
N VAL A 96 -4.18 11.98 -3.70
CA VAL A 96 -4.34 13.43 -3.59
C VAL A 96 -5.25 13.74 -2.41
N ALA A 97 -4.82 14.68 -1.56
CA ALA A 97 -5.54 15.09 -0.36
C ALA A 97 -6.65 16.08 -0.67
N LEU A 98 -7.84 15.80 -0.15
CA LEU A 98 -8.93 16.74 0.05
C LEU A 98 -9.06 17.03 1.55
N CYS A 99 -9.50 18.20 1.93
CA CYS A 99 -9.70 18.58 3.33
C CYS A 99 -11.02 19.32 3.48
N THR A 100 -11.73 19.11 4.60
CA THR A 100 -12.92 19.89 4.95
C THR A 100 -12.64 21.38 5.15
N CYS A 101 -11.37 21.76 5.28
CA CYS A 101 -10.91 23.15 5.29
C CYS A 101 -11.01 23.86 3.92
N MET A 102 -11.14 23.10 2.81
CA MET A 102 -11.27 23.65 1.46
C MET A 102 -12.70 24.09 1.18
N ASP A 103 -12.90 25.11 0.35
CA ASP A 103 -14.24 25.41 -0.19
C ASP A 103 -14.65 24.40 -1.28
N ASP A 104 -15.94 24.37 -1.62
CA ASP A 104 -16.47 23.38 -2.57
C ASP A 104 -15.92 23.56 -3.97
N ALA A 105 -15.65 24.79 -4.40
CA ALA A 105 -15.08 25.08 -5.71
C ALA A 105 -13.64 24.56 -5.82
N ALA A 106 -12.86 24.69 -4.74
CA ALA A 106 -11.50 24.14 -4.68
C ALA A 106 -11.50 22.59 -4.67
N VAL A 107 -12.46 21.98 -3.97
CA VAL A 107 -12.64 20.51 -4.01
C VAL A 107 -12.97 20.03 -5.42
N ASP A 108 -13.95 20.65 -6.06
CA ASP A 108 -14.38 20.28 -7.41
C ASP A 108 -13.26 20.51 -8.44
N ALA A 109 -12.52 21.61 -8.34
CA ALA A 109 -11.37 21.90 -9.18
C ALA A 109 -10.26 20.83 -9.00
N LYS A 110 -9.96 20.44 -7.78
CA LYS A 110 -8.95 19.43 -7.47
C LYS A 110 -9.36 18.04 -7.98
N LEU A 111 -10.63 17.66 -7.83
CA LEU A 111 -11.17 16.42 -8.40
C LEU A 111 -11.12 16.42 -9.94
N ALA A 112 -11.40 17.55 -10.58
CA ALA A 112 -11.28 17.68 -12.02
C ALA A 112 -9.82 17.61 -12.49
N GLU A 113 -8.87 18.18 -11.73
CA GLU A 113 -7.45 18.16 -12.08
C GLU A 113 -6.86 16.75 -11.98
N LEU A 114 -7.16 16.01 -10.91
CA LEU A 114 -6.65 14.64 -10.76
C LEU A 114 -7.15 13.69 -11.87
N GLN A 115 -8.34 13.95 -12.46
CA GLN A 115 -8.86 13.16 -13.57
C GLN A 115 -8.13 13.40 -14.89
N LYS A 116 -7.47 14.55 -15.05
CA LYS A 116 -6.65 14.83 -16.24
C LYS A 116 -5.34 14.06 -16.23
N VAL A 117 -4.89 13.61 -15.05
CA VAL A 117 -3.71 12.75 -14.91
C VAL A 117 -4.14 11.31 -15.18
N ASP A 118 -4.29 10.96 -16.45
CA ASP A 118 -4.65 9.63 -16.90
C ASP A 118 -4.07 9.41 -18.30
N TYR A 119 -3.02 8.60 -18.39
CA TYR A 119 -2.32 8.33 -19.64
C TYR A 119 -1.67 6.95 -19.61
N GLU A 120 -1.33 6.44 -20.77
CA GLU A 120 -0.59 5.18 -20.90
C GLU A 120 0.90 5.44 -21.08
N ARG A 121 1.74 4.70 -20.36
CA ARG A 121 3.19 4.70 -20.51
C ARG A 121 3.73 3.28 -20.49
N ILE A 122 4.30 2.85 -21.61
CA ILE A 122 4.93 1.51 -21.79
C ILE A 122 3.95 0.40 -21.35
N GLY A 123 2.74 0.41 -21.92
CA GLY A 123 1.70 -0.60 -21.66
C GLY A 123 1.10 -0.57 -20.25
N GLU A 124 1.36 0.48 -19.46
CA GLU A 124 0.79 0.64 -18.12
C GLU A 124 0.01 1.96 -18.03
N ARG A 125 -1.24 1.88 -17.56
CA ARG A 125 -2.05 3.06 -17.28
C ARG A 125 -1.50 3.80 -16.07
N MET A 126 -1.21 5.07 -16.23
CA MET A 126 -0.70 5.99 -15.22
C MET A 126 -1.79 6.98 -14.82
N PHE A 127 -2.22 6.92 -13.59
CA PHE A 127 -3.28 7.78 -13.08
C PHE A 127 -3.17 7.90 -11.55
N VAL A 128 -3.87 8.88 -10.98
CA VAL A 128 -3.97 9.01 -9.52
C VAL A 128 -4.92 7.93 -9.01
N GLU A 129 -4.41 6.99 -8.23
CA GLU A 129 -5.16 5.81 -7.82
C GLU A 129 -6.04 6.04 -6.60
N VAL A 130 -5.64 6.95 -5.71
CA VAL A 130 -6.25 7.10 -4.39
C VAL A 130 -6.62 8.55 -4.13
N ILE A 131 -7.73 8.78 -3.42
CA ILE A 131 -8.07 10.09 -2.87
C ILE A 131 -8.07 9.99 -1.34
N TYR A 132 -7.31 10.86 -0.69
CA TYR A 132 -7.28 10.99 0.76
C TYR A 132 -8.24 12.10 1.16
N VAL A 133 -9.32 11.78 1.89
CA VAL A 133 -10.31 12.75 2.35
C VAL A 133 -10.10 13.00 3.84
N ASN A 134 -9.58 14.17 4.18
CA ASN A 134 -9.28 14.56 5.56
C ASN A 134 -10.46 15.27 6.20
N TYR A 135 -10.88 14.76 7.34
CA TYR A 135 -11.77 15.46 8.27
C TYR A 135 -10.93 16.29 9.23
N GLU A 136 -11.10 17.59 9.21
CA GLU A 136 -10.51 18.47 10.20
C GLU A 136 -11.41 18.56 11.42
N GLU A 137 -10.84 18.36 12.59
CA GLU A 137 -11.61 18.36 13.85
C GLU A 137 -12.43 19.64 14.02
N GLY A 138 -13.71 19.46 14.36
CA GLY A 138 -14.66 20.55 14.47
C GLY A 138 -15.31 21.01 13.16
N SER A 139 -14.95 20.41 12.02
CA SER A 139 -15.64 20.66 10.76
C SER A 139 -17.06 20.07 10.75
N ASP A 140 -17.89 20.57 9.82
CA ASP A 140 -19.23 20.04 9.61
C ASP A 140 -19.19 18.60 9.10
N LYS A 141 -19.90 17.70 9.79
CA LYS A 141 -20.00 16.29 9.46
C LYS A 141 -20.67 16.05 8.11
N ASP A 142 -21.76 16.75 7.83
CA ASP A 142 -22.53 16.55 6.59
C ASP A 142 -21.70 16.99 5.39
N ARG A 143 -20.97 18.07 5.54
CA ARG A 143 -20.00 18.52 4.53
C ARG A 143 -18.91 17.47 4.26
N TYR A 144 -18.39 16.83 5.30
CA TYR A 144 -17.41 15.75 5.12
C TYR A 144 -18.01 14.58 4.33
N VAL A 145 -19.22 14.15 4.70
CA VAL A 145 -19.92 13.07 4.01
C VAL A 145 -20.19 13.41 2.53
N GLU A 146 -20.60 14.65 2.23
CA GLU A 146 -20.78 15.09 0.84
C GLU A 146 -19.46 15.10 0.06
N MET A 147 -18.36 15.52 0.68
CA MET A 147 -17.03 15.44 0.07
C MET A 147 -16.61 14.00 -0.22
N VAL A 148 -16.87 13.07 0.71
CA VAL A 148 -16.62 11.63 0.50
C VAL A 148 -17.47 11.09 -0.63
N LYS A 149 -18.74 11.49 -0.77
CA LYS A 149 -19.58 11.09 -1.91
C LYS A 149 -19.01 11.59 -3.25
N LYS A 150 -18.61 12.87 -3.31
CA LYS A 150 -17.97 13.44 -4.50
C LYS A 150 -16.69 12.69 -4.86
N ALA A 151 -15.85 12.38 -3.89
CA ALA A 151 -14.63 11.61 -4.10
C ALA A 151 -14.94 10.16 -4.57
N ALA A 152 -15.91 9.48 -3.95
CA ALA A 152 -16.34 8.14 -4.32
C ALA A 152 -16.88 8.07 -5.76
N ALA A 153 -17.60 9.11 -6.20
CA ALA A 153 -18.13 9.20 -7.57
C ALA A 153 -17.05 9.20 -8.67
N THR A 154 -15.78 9.51 -8.31
CA THR A 154 -14.66 9.41 -9.26
C THR A 154 -14.24 7.96 -9.56
N GLY A 155 -14.73 6.99 -8.79
CA GLY A 155 -14.34 5.59 -8.87
C GLY A 155 -12.95 5.28 -8.29
N ARG A 156 -12.24 6.25 -7.70
CA ARG A 156 -10.92 6.04 -7.07
C ARG A 156 -11.06 5.39 -5.71
N THR A 157 -10.03 4.66 -5.28
CA THR A 157 -9.96 4.13 -3.92
C THR A 157 -9.83 5.28 -2.91
N LEU A 158 -10.52 5.19 -1.79
CA LEU A 158 -10.50 6.26 -0.79
C LEU A 158 -9.67 5.88 0.42
N VAL A 159 -9.04 6.89 1.02
CA VAL A 159 -8.53 6.87 2.39
C VAL A 159 -9.27 7.96 3.17
N LEU A 160 -10.01 7.56 4.18
CA LEU A 160 -10.77 8.45 5.05
C LEU A 160 -9.90 8.84 6.25
N GLY A 161 -9.35 10.04 6.25
CA GLY A 161 -8.58 10.59 7.37
C GLY A 161 -9.52 11.19 8.40
N CYS A 162 -9.93 10.42 9.40
CA CYS A 162 -10.89 10.85 10.41
C CYS A 162 -10.64 10.15 11.74
N THR A 163 -10.56 10.92 12.83
CA THR A 163 -10.39 10.41 14.20
C THR A 163 -11.71 10.34 14.97
N ASP A 164 -12.76 11.01 14.48
CA ASP A 164 -14.10 10.98 15.07
C ASP A 164 -14.87 9.75 14.59
N VAL A 165 -15.29 8.92 15.54
CA VAL A 165 -15.93 7.63 15.28
C VAL A 165 -17.30 7.79 14.60
N GLU A 166 -18.09 8.79 15.01
CA GLU A 166 -19.44 9.00 14.46
C GLU A 166 -19.38 9.62 13.05
N VAL A 167 -18.38 10.45 12.80
CA VAL A 167 -18.11 10.99 11.47
C VAL A 167 -17.61 9.88 10.53
N ALA A 168 -16.68 9.05 11.01
CA ALA A 168 -16.14 7.93 10.26
C ALA A 168 -17.24 6.93 9.86
N LYS A 169 -18.14 6.61 10.80
CA LYS A 169 -19.28 5.73 10.56
C LYS A 169 -20.21 6.30 9.47
N ALA A 170 -20.55 7.57 9.54
CA ALA A 170 -21.39 8.22 8.53
C ALA A 170 -20.72 8.27 7.15
N ALA A 171 -19.43 8.51 7.09
CA ALA A 171 -18.68 8.51 5.85
C ALA A 171 -18.60 7.11 5.21
N LEU A 172 -18.41 6.07 6.02
CA LEU A 172 -18.38 4.69 5.54
C LEU A 172 -19.72 4.24 4.95
N GLU A 173 -20.86 4.69 5.49
CA GLU A 173 -22.17 4.34 4.93
C GLU A 173 -22.31 4.72 3.44
N VAL A 174 -21.58 5.71 2.97
CA VAL A 174 -21.68 6.18 1.58
C VAL A 174 -20.57 5.66 0.67
N CYS A 175 -19.52 5.00 1.21
CA CYS A 175 -18.38 4.55 0.40
C CYS A 175 -17.85 3.15 0.75
N LYS A 176 -18.42 2.43 1.71
CA LYS A 176 -17.93 1.11 2.16
C LYS A 176 -17.81 0.07 1.05
N ASP A 177 -18.65 0.11 0.04
CA ASP A 177 -18.62 -0.82 -1.09
C ASP A 177 -17.33 -0.69 -1.93
N GLY A 178 -16.73 0.50 -1.94
CA GLY A 178 -15.42 0.76 -2.52
C GLY A 178 -14.24 0.28 -1.66
N LYS A 179 -14.48 -0.33 -0.51
CA LYS A 179 -13.49 -0.82 0.46
C LYS A 179 -12.36 0.18 0.72
N PRO A 180 -12.71 1.37 1.23
CA PRO A 180 -11.73 2.39 1.56
C PRO A 180 -10.82 1.96 2.72
N VAL A 181 -9.77 2.74 2.96
CA VAL A 181 -9.02 2.70 4.23
C VAL A 181 -9.64 3.72 5.19
N LEU A 182 -10.01 3.30 6.39
CA LEU A 182 -10.37 4.20 7.48
C LEU A 182 -9.11 4.53 8.29
N ASN A 183 -8.53 5.71 8.08
CA ASN A 183 -7.28 6.13 8.70
C ASN A 183 -7.53 7.13 9.84
N GLY A 184 -7.12 6.79 11.06
CA GLY A 184 -7.28 7.66 12.23
C GLY A 184 -7.53 6.92 13.54
N ALA A 185 -7.27 5.60 13.60
CA ALA A 185 -7.26 4.88 14.86
C ALA A 185 -6.00 5.26 15.67
N THR A 186 -6.20 5.68 16.90
CA THR A 186 -5.16 6.08 17.87
C THR A 186 -5.37 5.34 19.18
N ALA A 187 -4.45 5.45 20.12
CA ALA A 187 -4.58 4.85 21.45
C ALA A 187 -5.89 5.25 22.16
N ALA A 188 -6.45 6.42 21.85
CA ALA A 188 -7.65 6.94 22.49
C ALA A 188 -8.97 6.37 21.92
N ASN A 189 -8.99 5.92 20.63
CA ASN A 189 -10.24 5.56 19.93
C ASN A 189 -10.19 4.22 19.19
N TYR A 190 -9.05 3.49 19.23
CA TYR A 190 -8.84 2.31 18.39
C TYR A 190 -9.91 1.22 18.55
N GLU A 191 -10.46 1.03 19.74
CA GLU A 191 -11.50 0.01 19.97
C GLU A 191 -12.76 0.33 19.17
N ALA A 192 -13.29 1.54 19.32
CA ALA A 192 -14.48 1.97 18.60
C ALA A 192 -14.25 2.07 17.08
N MET A 193 -13.08 2.56 16.66
CA MET A 193 -12.71 2.60 15.24
C MET A 193 -12.57 1.19 14.65
N ASN A 194 -12.08 0.23 15.44
CA ASN A 194 -11.99 -1.17 15.05
C ASN A 194 -13.37 -1.80 14.84
N GLU A 195 -14.31 -1.52 15.72
CA GLU A 195 -15.70 -1.99 15.57
C GLU A 195 -16.31 -1.47 14.25
N VAL A 196 -16.14 -0.19 13.99
CA VAL A 196 -16.65 0.46 12.76
C VAL A 196 -16.00 -0.13 11.51
N ALA A 197 -14.67 -0.25 11.49
CA ALA A 197 -13.93 -0.80 10.34
C ALA A 197 -14.26 -2.27 10.09
N THR A 198 -14.38 -3.07 11.14
CA THR A 198 -14.70 -4.49 11.05
C THR A 198 -16.14 -4.70 10.55
N ALA A 199 -17.11 -3.91 11.06
CA ALA A 199 -18.49 -3.95 10.61
C ALA A 199 -18.64 -3.58 9.13
N ALA A 200 -17.84 -2.63 8.64
CA ALA A 200 -17.80 -2.23 7.24
C ALA A 200 -16.92 -3.14 6.35
N GLY A 201 -16.11 -4.02 6.94
CA GLY A 201 -15.18 -4.89 6.22
C GLY A 201 -14.07 -4.14 5.51
N VAL A 202 -13.60 -3.02 6.09
CA VAL A 202 -12.58 -2.13 5.51
C VAL A 202 -11.25 -2.21 6.28
N VAL A 203 -10.19 -1.71 5.66
CA VAL A 203 -8.85 -1.63 6.27
C VAL A 203 -8.83 -0.50 7.30
N LEU A 204 -8.22 -0.73 8.47
CA LEU A 204 -8.05 0.27 9.51
C LEU A 204 -6.62 0.82 9.52
N GLY A 205 -6.48 2.14 9.42
CA GLY A 205 -5.21 2.85 9.53
C GLY A 205 -4.94 3.29 10.97
N VAL A 206 -3.77 2.94 11.47
CA VAL A 206 -3.32 3.23 12.83
C VAL A 206 -2.32 4.37 12.81
N ALA A 207 -2.61 5.43 13.57
CA ALA A 207 -1.74 6.57 13.80
C ALA A 207 -1.41 6.68 15.30
N GLY A 208 -0.36 7.42 15.63
CA GLY A 208 0.02 7.69 17.01
C GLY A 208 0.99 8.86 17.11
N ALA A 209 1.22 9.33 18.32
CA ALA A 209 2.17 10.40 18.58
C ALA A 209 3.63 9.96 18.33
N ASP A 210 3.91 8.68 18.56
CA ASP A 210 5.21 8.07 18.28
C ASP A 210 5.07 6.58 17.89
N LEU A 211 6.19 5.95 17.59
CA LEU A 211 6.22 4.54 17.17
C LEU A 211 5.85 3.57 18.30
N ASN A 212 6.00 3.93 19.57
CA ASN A 212 5.63 3.05 20.67
C ASN A 212 4.11 3.01 20.79
N GLU A 213 3.45 4.17 20.73
CA GLU A 213 1.98 4.24 20.72
C GLU A 213 1.38 3.48 19.54
N ILE A 214 1.95 3.64 18.34
CA ILE A 214 1.55 2.89 17.16
C ILE A 214 1.71 1.38 17.39
N TYR A 215 2.85 0.96 17.94
CA TYR A 215 3.15 -0.44 18.22
C TYR A 215 2.14 -1.07 19.18
N ASP A 216 1.88 -0.37 20.29
CA ASP A 216 0.95 -0.84 21.33
C ASP A 216 -0.47 -0.92 20.78
N THR A 217 -0.91 0.06 19.99
CA THR A 217 -2.23 0.08 19.37
C THR A 217 -2.37 -1.04 18.35
N VAL A 218 -1.38 -1.24 17.47
CA VAL A 218 -1.39 -2.36 16.50
C VAL A 218 -1.42 -3.71 17.23
N SER A 219 -0.60 -3.88 18.29
CA SER A 219 -0.59 -5.10 19.10
C SER A 219 -1.93 -5.37 19.77
N ALA A 220 -2.62 -4.35 20.26
CA ALA A 220 -3.93 -4.46 20.85
C ALA A 220 -4.99 -4.89 19.80
N LEU A 221 -4.97 -4.29 18.60
CA LEU A 221 -5.84 -4.64 17.49
C LEU A 221 -5.61 -6.07 17.01
N GLU A 222 -4.36 -6.52 16.92
CA GLU A 222 -4.04 -7.92 16.57
C GLU A 222 -4.58 -8.92 17.61
N LYS A 223 -4.45 -8.59 18.89
CA LYS A 223 -5.04 -9.42 19.98
C LYS A 223 -6.56 -9.45 19.91
N ALA A 224 -7.18 -8.36 19.45
CA ALA A 224 -8.62 -8.30 19.19
C ALA A 224 -9.04 -9.05 17.89
N GLY A 225 -8.06 -9.60 17.15
CA GLY A 225 -8.30 -10.40 15.95
C GLY A 225 -8.26 -9.61 14.62
N ASN A 226 -8.08 -8.29 14.65
CA ASN A 226 -7.98 -7.51 13.42
C ASN A 226 -6.54 -7.54 12.88
N LYS A 227 -6.38 -8.13 11.70
CA LYS A 227 -5.12 -8.18 10.94
C LYS A 227 -5.21 -7.41 9.62
N ASN A 228 -6.27 -6.64 9.42
CA ASN A 228 -6.49 -5.83 8.21
C ASN A 228 -6.13 -4.37 8.48
N LEU A 229 -4.85 -4.11 8.67
CA LEU A 229 -4.32 -2.83 9.15
C LEU A 229 -3.35 -2.20 8.16
N VAL A 230 -3.20 -0.89 8.25
CA VAL A 230 -2.09 -0.09 7.70
C VAL A 230 -1.57 0.86 8.78
N ILE A 231 -0.32 1.29 8.68
CA ILE A 231 0.31 2.19 9.65
C ILE A 231 0.48 3.56 9.03
N ASP A 232 -0.05 4.59 9.67
CA ASP A 232 0.23 5.98 9.32
C ASP A 232 1.58 6.39 9.93
N ALA A 233 2.60 6.46 9.08
CA ALA A 233 3.97 6.79 9.47
C ALA A 233 4.29 8.29 9.35
N THR A 234 3.29 9.15 9.14
CA THR A 234 3.49 10.56 8.76
C THR A 234 4.29 11.36 9.80
N GLY A 235 3.98 11.23 11.10
CA GLY A 235 4.59 12.07 12.12
C GLY A 235 4.28 13.56 11.96
N ALA A 236 4.97 14.42 12.71
CA ALA A 236 4.77 15.87 12.72
C ALA A 236 5.77 16.63 11.83
N SER A 237 6.78 15.97 11.30
CA SER A 237 7.85 16.60 10.49
C SER A 237 8.40 15.64 9.44
N VAL A 238 9.09 16.18 8.44
CA VAL A 238 9.83 15.39 7.43
C VAL A 238 10.80 14.41 8.09
N LYS A 239 11.50 14.85 9.14
CA LYS A 239 12.45 14.01 9.87
C LYS A 239 11.76 12.83 10.53
N GLU A 240 10.61 13.06 11.15
CA GLU A 240 9.83 12.00 11.79
C GLU A 240 9.21 11.07 10.75
N ALA A 241 8.57 11.60 9.71
CA ALA A 241 8.00 10.79 8.63
C ALA A 241 9.03 9.81 8.04
N TYR A 242 10.22 10.31 7.72
CA TYR A 242 11.27 9.46 7.19
C TYR A 242 11.84 8.50 8.26
N GLY A 243 12.07 8.99 9.47
CA GLY A 243 12.57 8.19 10.59
C GLY A 243 11.62 7.03 10.93
N ASN A 244 10.33 7.31 11.03
CA ASN A 244 9.29 6.33 11.29
C ASN A 244 9.24 5.26 10.19
N ALA A 245 9.18 5.67 8.93
CA ALA A 245 9.15 4.73 7.80
C ALA A 245 10.38 3.82 7.75
N VAL A 246 11.58 4.38 8.03
CA VAL A 246 12.83 3.60 8.10
C VAL A 246 12.80 2.61 9.25
N GLN A 247 12.38 3.03 10.44
CA GLN A 247 12.36 2.18 11.64
C GLN A 247 11.33 1.06 11.50
N ILE A 248 10.10 1.36 11.06
CA ILE A 248 9.05 0.38 10.79
C ILE A 248 9.57 -0.69 9.80
N ARG A 249 10.14 -0.25 8.68
CA ARG A 249 10.65 -1.17 7.66
C ARG A 249 11.81 -2.03 8.15
N ARG A 250 12.72 -1.46 8.94
CA ARG A 250 13.84 -2.20 9.52
C ARG A 250 13.38 -3.20 10.57
N ALA A 251 12.51 -2.81 11.48
CA ALA A 251 11.93 -3.71 12.46
C ALA A 251 11.23 -4.89 11.78
N ALA A 252 10.38 -4.63 10.80
CA ALA A 252 9.68 -5.67 10.07
C ALA A 252 10.63 -6.64 9.32
N LEU A 253 11.62 -6.12 8.59
CA LEU A 253 12.42 -6.93 7.68
C LEU A 253 13.71 -7.48 8.30
N LYS A 254 14.37 -6.75 9.20
CA LYS A 254 15.58 -7.19 9.88
C LYS A 254 15.30 -7.94 11.17
N ASP A 255 14.45 -7.35 12.00
CA ASP A 255 14.17 -7.90 13.32
C ASP A 255 12.99 -8.87 13.27
N GLN A 256 12.33 -8.98 12.12
CA GLN A 256 11.17 -9.83 11.85
C GLN A 256 10.00 -9.53 12.80
N ASP A 257 9.88 -8.28 13.22
CA ASP A 257 8.79 -7.81 14.04
C ASP A 257 7.55 -7.59 13.18
N ARG A 258 6.62 -8.52 13.29
CA ARG A 258 5.42 -8.55 12.47
C ARG A 258 4.38 -7.51 12.88
N THR A 259 4.48 -6.93 14.06
CA THR A 259 3.63 -5.83 14.51
C THR A 259 3.86 -4.59 13.66
N PHE A 260 5.11 -4.32 13.27
CA PHE A 260 5.47 -3.32 12.27
C PHE A 260 5.39 -3.80 10.82
N GLY A 261 4.99 -5.06 10.59
CA GLY A 261 4.93 -5.65 9.25
C GLY A 261 3.75 -5.19 8.39
N TYR A 262 3.04 -4.15 8.73
CA TYR A 262 1.94 -3.61 7.92
C TYR A 262 2.40 -2.57 6.90
N PRO A 263 1.68 -2.42 5.76
CA PRO A 263 1.94 -1.35 4.80
C PRO A 263 1.77 0.03 5.44
N THR A 264 2.45 1.03 4.90
CA THR A 264 2.46 2.38 5.46
C THR A 264 1.73 3.40 4.60
N ILE A 265 1.09 4.37 5.25
CA ILE A 265 0.62 5.63 4.67
C ILE A 265 1.62 6.72 5.10
N VAL A 266 1.99 7.59 4.17
CA VAL A 266 2.77 8.80 4.47
C VAL A 266 2.05 10.00 3.84
N ASN A 267 1.58 10.91 4.67
CA ASN A 267 0.87 12.10 4.23
C ASN A 267 1.81 13.30 4.08
N LEU A 268 2.32 13.50 2.88
CA LEU A 268 3.23 14.58 2.55
C LEU A 268 2.54 15.95 2.54
N ALA A 269 1.22 16.01 2.31
CA ALA A 269 0.46 17.26 2.41
C ALA A 269 0.56 17.90 3.80
N LYS A 270 0.70 17.06 4.85
CA LYS A 270 0.89 17.54 6.23
C LYS A 270 2.29 18.06 6.52
N VAL A 271 3.34 17.46 5.93
CA VAL A 271 4.73 17.74 6.31
C VAL A 271 5.50 18.63 5.31
N ALA A 272 4.98 18.79 4.10
CA ALA A 272 5.59 19.68 3.09
C ALA A 272 5.07 21.12 3.18
N HIS A 273 3.99 21.39 3.92
CA HIS A 273 3.45 22.73 4.17
C HIS A 273 3.28 23.58 2.91
N GLY A 274 2.76 23.00 1.82
CA GLY A 274 2.54 23.68 0.54
C GLY A 274 3.78 23.84 -0.34
N ASP A 275 4.97 23.39 0.09
CA ASP A 275 6.15 23.37 -0.76
C ASP A 275 6.10 22.20 -1.74
N ARG A 276 5.73 22.49 -2.98
CA ARG A 276 5.57 21.50 -4.06
C ARG A 276 6.88 20.80 -4.41
N ASN A 277 8.02 21.50 -4.36
CA ASN A 277 9.32 20.90 -4.67
C ASN A 277 9.74 19.92 -3.57
N LEU A 278 9.57 20.31 -2.32
CA LEU A 278 9.80 19.41 -1.19
C LEU A 278 8.88 18.19 -1.25
N GLN A 279 7.60 18.40 -1.52
CA GLN A 279 6.64 17.31 -1.70
C GLN A 279 7.07 16.32 -2.79
N GLN A 280 7.49 16.83 -3.95
CA GLN A 280 7.95 16.03 -5.07
C GLN A 280 9.21 15.22 -4.73
N ALA A 281 10.17 15.84 -4.05
CA ALA A 281 11.39 15.18 -3.58
C ALA A 281 11.08 14.06 -2.58
N LEU A 282 10.21 14.34 -1.61
CA LEU A 282 9.78 13.35 -0.62
C LEU A 282 8.96 12.23 -1.26
N ALA A 283 8.04 12.54 -2.18
CA ALA A 283 7.28 11.53 -2.90
C ALA A 283 8.20 10.58 -3.67
N SER A 284 9.25 11.10 -4.30
CA SER A 284 10.28 10.29 -4.96
C SER A 284 11.00 9.38 -3.96
N LEU A 285 11.39 9.92 -2.80
CA LEU A 285 12.08 9.17 -1.74
C LEU A 285 11.22 8.01 -1.22
N PHE A 286 9.95 8.27 -0.89
CA PHE A 286 9.04 7.24 -0.39
C PHE A 286 8.63 6.23 -1.46
N THR A 287 8.59 6.62 -2.72
CA THR A 287 8.39 5.70 -3.86
C THR A 287 9.54 4.70 -3.97
N VAL A 288 10.77 5.15 -3.75
CA VAL A 288 11.96 4.28 -3.86
C VAL A 288 11.99 3.22 -2.76
N LYS A 289 11.46 3.53 -1.54
CA LYS A 289 11.70 2.64 -0.40
C LYS A 289 10.53 2.35 0.53
N TYR A 290 9.82 3.35 1.01
CA TYR A 290 9.12 3.17 2.28
C TYR A 290 7.60 3.44 2.24
N GLY A 291 7.07 4.05 1.21
CA GLY A 291 5.66 4.40 1.12
C GLY A 291 4.83 3.37 0.38
N SER A 292 3.79 2.81 1.01
CA SER A 292 2.79 2.01 0.30
C SER A 292 1.70 2.91 -0.30
N ILE A 293 1.21 3.89 0.48
CA ILE A 293 0.38 4.99 0.00
C ILE A 293 1.10 6.29 0.34
N VAL A 294 1.34 7.12 -0.66
CA VAL A 294 1.95 8.45 -0.52
C VAL A 294 0.89 9.49 -0.85
N VAL A 295 0.51 10.29 0.15
CA VAL A 295 -0.51 11.32 0.03
C VAL A 295 0.15 12.66 -0.27
N MET A 296 -0.28 13.30 -1.34
CA MET A 296 0.22 14.58 -1.83
C MET A 296 -0.89 15.62 -1.77
N GLU A 297 -0.52 16.88 -1.59
CA GLU A 297 -1.48 17.97 -1.65
C GLU A 297 -2.00 18.17 -3.08
N THR A 298 -1.10 18.13 -4.05
CA THR A 298 -1.40 18.22 -5.48
C THR A 298 -0.63 17.14 -6.24
N LEU A 299 -1.13 16.75 -7.38
CA LEU A 299 -0.44 15.88 -8.32
C LEU A 299 -0.96 16.19 -9.72
N ASP A 300 -0.42 17.23 -10.33
CA ASP A 300 -0.69 17.58 -11.72
C ASP A 300 0.16 16.72 -12.68
N TYR A 301 -0.05 16.89 -13.98
CA TYR A 301 0.65 16.09 -14.99
C TYR A 301 2.18 16.25 -14.94
N ALA A 302 2.68 17.46 -14.65
CA ALA A 302 4.11 17.73 -14.57
C ALA A 302 4.75 17.05 -13.34
N GLU A 303 4.02 16.98 -12.24
CA GLU A 303 4.43 16.27 -11.02
C GLU A 303 4.31 14.74 -11.17
N ALA A 304 3.25 14.29 -11.81
CA ALA A 304 2.94 12.87 -11.98
C ALA A 304 3.93 12.16 -12.92
N LEU A 305 4.32 12.79 -14.01
CA LEU A 305 5.15 12.18 -15.05
C LEU A 305 6.47 11.61 -14.51
N PRO A 306 7.31 12.37 -13.75
CA PRO A 306 8.54 11.83 -13.19
C PRO A 306 8.29 10.79 -12.09
N LEU A 307 7.25 10.95 -11.27
CA LEU A 307 6.94 10.00 -10.19
C LEU A 307 6.48 8.65 -10.74
N PHE A 308 5.59 8.64 -11.72
CA PHE A 308 5.16 7.40 -12.36
C PHE A 308 6.28 6.73 -13.15
N GLY A 309 7.14 7.53 -13.81
CA GLY A 309 8.34 7.02 -14.47
C GLY A 309 9.32 6.36 -13.48
N LEU A 310 9.57 7.01 -12.35
CA LEU A 310 10.40 6.47 -11.26
C LEU A 310 9.79 5.18 -10.71
N ARG A 311 8.49 5.20 -10.39
CA ARG A 311 7.76 4.02 -9.89
C ARG A 311 7.86 2.84 -10.85
N GLN A 312 7.60 3.06 -12.12
CA GLN A 312 7.67 2.02 -13.14
C GLN A 312 9.09 1.40 -13.20
N ASN A 313 10.13 2.22 -13.12
CA ASN A 313 11.51 1.74 -13.12
C ASN A 313 11.86 0.95 -11.85
N VAL A 314 11.52 1.49 -10.67
CA VAL A 314 11.90 0.89 -9.37
C VAL A 314 11.25 -0.47 -9.14
N PHE A 315 10.04 -0.68 -9.64
CA PHE A 315 9.28 -1.93 -9.49
C PHE A 315 9.49 -2.94 -10.62
N THR A 316 10.50 -2.73 -11.47
CA THR A 316 10.99 -3.75 -12.41
C THR A 316 12.06 -4.63 -11.76
N ASP A 317 12.31 -5.82 -12.32
CA ASP A 317 13.38 -6.70 -11.86
C ASP A 317 14.75 -6.02 -12.10
N PRO A 318 15.58 -5.80 -11.07
CA PRO A 318 16.88 -5.17 -11.23
C PRO A 318 17.88 -5.98 -12.05
N GLN A 319 17.64 -7.29 -12.19
CA GLN A 319 18.49 -8.22 -12.96
C GLN A 319 17.95 -8.48 -14.37
N LYS A 320 16.73 -8.04 -14.65
CA LYS A 320 16.09 -8.20 -15.97
C LYS A 320 15.64 -6.83 -16.44
N PRO A 321 16.31 -6.21 -17.40
CA PRO A 321 15.87 -4.96 -17.96
C PRO A 321 14.43 -5.08 -18.47
N MET A 322 13.69 -4.00 -18.38
CA MET A 322 12.33 -3.93 -18.89
C MET A 322 12.34 -4.25 -20.38
N LYS A 323 11.62 -5.30 -20.77
CA LYS A 323 11.45 -5.66 -22.16
C LYS A 323 10.16 -5.06 -22.68
N VAL A 324 10.24 -4.38 -23.79
CA VAL A 324 9.10 -3.96 -24.58
C VAL A 324 9.04 -4.86 -25.81
N GLU A 325 7.89 -5.45 -26.07
CA GLU A 325 7.72 -6.25 -27.29
C GLU A 325 7.90 -5.35 -28.52
N PRO A 326 8.56 -5.86 -29.60
CA PRO A 326 8.71 -5.09 -30.82
C PRO A 326 7.33 -4.70 -31.37
N GLY A 327 7.15 -3.41 -31.66
CA GLY A 327 5.87 -2.92 -32.16
C GLY A 327 5.89 -1.42 -32.40
N VAL A 328 4.76 -0.89 -32.85
CA VAL A 328 4.54 0.54 -33.00
C VAL A 328 3.67 1.02 -31.85
N TYR A 329 4.19 1.99 -31.11
CA TYR A 329 3.54 2.52 -29.90
C TYR A 329 3.19 3.98 -30.13
N PRO A 330 1.89 4.33 -30.33
CA PRO A 330 1.48 5.72 -30.41
C PRO A 330 1.63 6.38 -29.04
N LEU A 331 2.44 7.42 -28.96
CA LEU A 331 2.70 8.18 -27.73
C LEU A 331 1.91 9.49 -27.77
N ASN A 332 1.25 9.85 -26.68
CA ASN A 332 0.55 11.14 -26.52
C ASN A 332 -0.44 11.46 -27.64
N GLY A 333 -1.19 10.46 -28.11
CA GLY A 333 -2.15 10.64 -29.20
C GLY A 333 -1.52 10.74 -30.60
N ALA A 334 -0.28 10.25 -30.76
CA ALA A 334 0.37 10.16 -32.08
C ALA A 334 -0.48 9.36 -33.08
N ASP A 335 -0.49 9.83 -34.33
CA ASP A 335 -1.20 9.25 -35.46
C ASP A 335 -0.24 8.93 -36.62
N GLU A 336 -0.79 8.54 -37.74
CA GLU A 336 -0.03 8.19 -38.96
C GLU A 336 0.79 9.36 -39.55
N ASN A 337 0.49 10.61 -39.18
CA ASN A 337 1.21 11.82 -39.59
C ASN A 337 2.27 12.28 -38.59
N SER A 338 2.33 11.60 -37.45
CA SER A 338 3.26 11.95 -36.38
C SER A 338 4.69 11.47 -36.66
N ILE A 339 5.68 12.15 -36.08
CA ILE A 339 7.09 11.76 -36.21
C ILE A 339 7.29 10.39 -35.57
N CYS A 340 7.86 9.47 -36.32
CA CYS A 340 8.25 8.16 -35.83
C CYS A 340 9.69 8.17 -35.31
N LEU A 341 9.88 7.79 -34.06
CA LEU A 341 11.17 7.52 -33.47
C LEU A 341 11.40 6.02 -33.45
N THR A 342 12.50 5.55 -34.01
CA THR A 342 12.88 4.15 -33.97
C THR A 342 13.99 3.92 -32.97
N THR A 343 13.89 2.89 -32.16
CA THR A 343 14.95 2.46 -31.25
C THR A 343 15.04 0.93 -31.31
N VAL A 344 16.23 0.41 -31.19
CA VAL A 344 16.50 -1.04 -31.17
C VAL A 344 17.03 -1.49 -29.81
N ASP A 345 17.25 -0.55 -28.90
CA ASP A 345 17.78 -0.79 -27.56
C ASP A 345 16.91 -0.11 -26.53
N PHE A 346 16.37 -0.91 -25.62
CA PHE A 346 15.50 -0.49 -24.51
C PHE A 346 16.17 -0.77 -23.14
N ALA A 347 17.47 -0.91 -23.11
CA ALA A 347 18.22 -1.13 -21.87
C ALA A 347 18.38 0.14 -21.04
#